data_317594fffb6081af10b73b12718ccbd2
#
_entry.id   317594fffb6081af10b73b12718ccbd2
#
_cell.length_a   1.000
_cell.length_b   1.000
_cell.length_c   1.000
_cell.angle_alpha   90.00
_cell.angle_beta   90.00
_cell.angle_gamma   90.00
#
_symmetry.space_group_name_H-M   'P 1'
#
loop_
_entity.id
_entity.type
_entity.pdbx_description
1 polymer ?
#
loop_
_entity_poly.entity_id
_entity_poly.type
_entity_poly.pdbx_seq_one_letter_code
_entity_poly.pdbx_strand_id
1 'polypeptide(L)'
;MGGCPTIETDRLVLRPFRDDDLVDYFAMEDSPEVRSGLGTSEEFSKADAFVKMAAWLGQWELRGTGHWALEEKDSGLLVGSGGLNQAEVTPLEWSGVEVGWTLHPRQWGRGYATEAGAAAVQYGFEELGEDRLFCCILVDNHRSQAVAQRLGFELIEEKVMSISPSEVQGIWALDRNIADFSR
;
A
#
# COMPACT_ATOMS: atom_id res chain seq x y z
N MET A 1 11.87 -18.77 6.68
CA MET A 1 10.53 -18.37 6.24
C MET A 1 9.94 -17.62 7.43
N GLY A 2 9.88 -16.34 7.37
CA GLY A 2 9.36 -15.51 8.46
C GLY A 2 8.00 -14.99 8.03
N GLY A 3 6.97 -15.19 8.87
CA GLY A 3 5.66 -14.60 8.65
C GLY A 3 5.73 -13.07 8.58
N CYS A 4 4.59 -12.41 8.43
CA CYS A 4 4.50 -10.95 8.38
C CYS A 4 5.14 -10.30 9.61
N PRO A 5 6.19 -9.49 9.49
CA PRO A 5 6.80 -8.81 10.62
C PRO A 5 5.87 -7.73 11.19
N THR A 6 6.09 -7.36 12.45
CA THR A 6 5.47 -6.18 13.04
C THR A 6 6.48 -5.05 13.07
N ILE A 7 6.10 -3.87 12.57
CA ILE A 7 6.92 -2.67 12.57
C ILE A 7 6.18 -1.58 13.36
N GLU A 8 6.88 -0.93 14.26
CA GLU A 8 6.37 0.21 15.00
C GLU A 8 6.97 1.51 14.45
N THR A 9 6.10 2.48 14.18
CA THR A 9 6.47 3.85 13.84
C THR A 9 6.08 4.79 14.99
N ASP A 10 6.13 6.07 14.81
CA ASP A 10 5.76 7.04 15.87
C ASP A 10 4.30 6.86 16.32
N ARG A 11 3.36 6.69 15.39
CA ARG A 11 1.92 6.66 15.67
C ARG A 11 1.23 5.38 15.26
N LEU A 12 1.89 4.52 14.46
CA LEU A 12 1.29 3.31 13.91
C LEU A 12 2.01 2.05 14.37
N VAL A 13 1.24 0.95 14.42
CA VAL A 13 1.75 -0.41 14.42
C VAL A 13 1.35 -1.03 13.08
N LEU A 14 2.34 -1.35 12.25
CA LEU A 14 2.18 -2.12 11.03
C LEU A 14 2.26 -3.59 11.41
N ARG A 15 1.15 -4.33 11.33
CA ARG A 15 1.05 -5.70 11.81
C ARG A 15 0.35 -6.64 10.82
N PRO A 16 0.46 -7.96 11.00
CA PRO A 16 -0.36 -8.90 10.24
C PRO A 16 -1.86 -8.60 10.41
N PHE A 17 -2.64 -8.84 9.37
CA PHE A 17 -4.09 -8.83 9.47
C PHE A 17 -4.58 -9.90 10.46
N ARG A 18 -5.68 -9.59 11.16
CA ARG A 18 -6.39 -10.46 12.09
C ARG A 18 -7.83 -10.62 11.63
N ASP A 19 -8.51 -11.66 12.07
CA ASP A 19 -9.93 -11.89 11.72
C ASP A 19 -10.83 -10.71 12.14
N ASP A 20 -10.53 -10.10 13.28
CA ASP A 20 -11.26 -8.95 13.81
C ASP A 20 -11.15 -7.69 12.93
N ASP A 21 -10.14 -7.60 12.06
CA ASP A 21 -9.97 -6.47 11.13
C ASP A 21 -11.00 -6.49 9.98
N LEU A 22 -11.64 -7.62 9.72
CA LEU A 22 -12.47 -7.83 8.52
C LEU A 22 -13.58 -6.78 8.36
N VAL A 23 -14.23 -6.38 9.45
CA VAL A 23 -15.35 -5.43 9.39
C VAL A 23 -14.86 -4.05 9.00
N ASP A 24 -13.80 -3.57 9.64
CA ASP A 24 -13.26 -2.23 9.40
C ASP A 24 -12.52 -2.17 8.06
N TYR A 25 -11.81 -3.24 7.69
CA TYR A 25 -11.15 -3.35 6.40
C TYR A 25 -12.16 -3.33 5.24
N PHE A 26 -13.25 -4.10 5.35
CA PHE A 26 -14.35 -4.06 4.40
C PHE A 26 -14.96 -2.66 4.28
N ALA A 27 -15.31 -2.04 5.40
CA ALA A 27 -15.92 -0.70 5.41
C ALA A 27 -15.01 0.38 4.78
N MET A 28 -13.71 0.23 4.92
CA MET A 28 -12.72 1.10 4.27
C MET A 28 -12.69 0.88 2.76
N GLU A 29 -12.48 -0.36 2.32
CA GLU A 29 -12.31 -0.70 0.90
C GLU A 29 -13.59 -0.43 0.08
N ASP A 30 -14.78 -0.66 0.67
CA ASP A 30 -16.07 -0.41 0.02
C ASP A 30 -16.49 1.06 0.02
N SER A 31 -15.73 1.95 0.69
CA SER A 31 -16.09 3.37 0.65
C SER A 31 -15.95 3.94 -0.78
N PRO A 32 -16.94 4.75 -1.25
CA PRO A 32 -16.90 5.33 -2.59
C PRO A 32 -15.61 6.10 -2.89
N GLU A 33 -15.09 6.79 -1.88
CA GLU A 33 -13.87 7.61 -2.01
C GLU A 33 -12.62 6.74 -2.20
N VAL A 34 -12.53 5.59 -1.54
CA VAL A 34 -11.42 4.64 -1.72
C VAL A 34 -11.54 3.98 -3.08
N ARG A 35 -12.73 3.47 -3.44
CA ARG A 35 -12.97 2.85 -4.75
C ARG A 35 -12.64 3.80 -5.89
N SER A 36 -13.06 5.06 -5.81
CA SER A 36 -12.70 6.09 -6.79
C SER A 36 -11.17 6.30 -6.87
N GLY A 37 -10.49 6.34 -5.73
CA GLY A 37 -9.03 6.48 -5.68
C GLY A 37 -8.27 5.26 -6.23
N LEU A 38 -8.91 4.09 -6.26
CA LEU A 38 -8.38 2.85 -6.85
C LEU A 38 -8.80 2.62 -8.31
N GLY A 39 -9.62 3.52 -8.89
CA GLY A 39 -10.11 3.39 -10.26
C GLY A 39 -11.12 2.28 -10.47
N THR A 40 -11.89 1.92 -9.44
CA THR A 40 -12.93 0.90 -9.54
C THR A 40 -14.30 1.45 -9.15
N SER A 41 -15.32 1.07 -9.93
CA SER A 41 -16.72 1.31 -9.61
C SER A 41 -17.45 0.06 -9.11
N GLU A 42 -16.78 -1.09 -9.11
CA GLU A 42 -17.37 -2.36 -8.67
C GLU A 42 -17.61 -2.33 -7.15
N GLU A 43 -18.73 -2.92 -6.74
CA GLU A 43 -19.02 -3.13 -5.33
C GLU A 43 -18.01 -4.08 -4.72
N PHE A 44 -17.53 -3.76 -3.53
CA PHE A 44 -16.58 -4.59 -2.80
C PHE A 44 -17.32 -5.30 -1.68
N SER A 45 -17.32 -6.62 -1.69
CA SER A 45 -18.03 -7.43 -0.69
C SER A 45 -17.15 -7.79 0.51
N LYS A 46 -17.79 -8.22 1.61
CA LYS A 46 -17.05 -8.79 2.75
C LYS A 46 -16.23 -10.04 2.36
N ALA A 47 -16.70 -10.81 1.39
CA ALA A 47 -15.97 -11.97 0.90
C ALA A 47 -14.69 -11.53 0.16
N ASP A 48 -14.76 -10.46 -0.63
CA ASP A 48 -13.58 -9.90 -1.30
C ASP A 48 -12.59 -9.33 -0.28
N ALA A 49 -13.07 -8.67 0.78
CA ALA A 49 -12.22 -8.21 1.87
C ALA A 49 -11.47 -9.36 2.54
N PHE A 50 -12.17 -10.44 2.87
CA PHE A 50 -11.56 -11.63 3.45
C PHE A 50 -10.50 -12.24 2.51
N VAL A 51 -10.83 -12.41 1.23
CA VAL A 51 -9.89 -12.95 0.23
C VAL A 51 -8.66 -12.05 0.11
N LYS A 52 -8.84 -10.74 0.08
CA LYS A 52 -7.73 -9.77 -0.02
C LYS A 52 -6.83 -9.80 1.22
N MET A 53 -7.40 -9.87 2.43
CA MET A 53 -6.63 -10.04 3.67
C MET A 53 -5.85 -11.35 3.69
N ALA A 54 -6.49 -12.46 3.29
CA ALA A 54 -5.85 -13.77 3.20
C ALA A 54 -4.73 -13.79 2.15
N ALA A 55 -4.91 -13.08 1.02
CA ALA A 55 -3.88 -12.94 0.00
C ALA A 55 -2.65 -12.17 0.53
N TRP A 56 -2.85 -11.09 1.30
CA TRP A 56 -1.75 -10.37 1.94
C TRP A 56 -0.97 -11.26 2.93
N LEU A 57 -1.67 -12.00 3.79
CA LEU A 57 -1.02 -12.96 4.70
C LEU A 57 -0.28 -14.07 3.94
N GLY A 58 -0.87 -14.58 2.86
CA GLY A 58 -0.25 -15.57 1.98
C GLY A 58 1.00 -15.04 1.28
N GLN A 59 0.99 -13.79 0.82
CA GLN A 59 2.18 -13.17 0.22
C GLN A 59 3.32 -13.03 1.24
N TRP A 60 3.03 -12.61 2.48
CA TRP A 60 4.02 -12.55 3.55
C TRP A 60 4.68 -13.91 3.78
N GLU A 61 3.89 -14.98 3.87
CA GLU A 61 4.41 -16.33 4.11
C GLU A 61 5.22 -16.86 2.93
N LEU A 62 4.78 -16.60 1.70
CA LEU A 62 5.36 -17.19 0.49
C LEU A 62 6.48 -16.35 -0.14
N ARG A 63 6.45 -15.04 0.04
CA ARG A 63 7.29 -14.08 -0.69
C ARG A 63 8.04 -13.09 0.20
N GLY A 64 7.71 -12.99 1.48
CA GLY A 64 8.25 -11.97 2.39
C GLY A 64 7.77 -10.55 2.07
N THR A 65 6.68 -10.43 1.31
CA THR A 65 6.02 -9.17 0.95
C THR A 65 4.53 -9.27 1.20
N GLY A 66 3.84 -8.14 1.32
CA GLY A 66 2.41 -8.05 1.52
C GLY A 66 2.03 -6.71 2.15
N HIS A 67 0.74 -6.47 2.30
CA HIS A 67 0.29 -5.32 3.08
C HIS A 67 0.17 -5.69 4.55
N TRP A 68 0.55 -4.75 5.39
CA TRP A 68 0.22 -4.74 6.83
C TRP A 68 -1.16 -4.13 7.05
N ALA A 69 -1.82 -4.55 8.10
CA ALA A 69 -2.85 -3.79 8.76
C ALA A 69 -2.19 -2.62 9.51
N LEU A 70 -2.69 -1.41 9.30
CA LEU A 70 -2.19 -0.19 9.96
C LEU A 70 -3.07 0.11 11.17
N GLU A 71 -2.53 -0.10 12.38
CA GLU A 71 -3.22 0.17 13.65
C GLU A 71 -2.70 1.47 14.26
N GLU A 72 -3.60 2.40 14.60
CA GLU A 72 -3.24 3.62 15.33
C GLU A 72 -2.96 3.28 16.80
N LYS A 73 -1.77 3.62 17.31
CA LYS A 73 -1.32 3.26 18.66
C LYS A 73 -2.24 3.79 19.77
N ASP A 74 -2.70 5.01 19.64
CA ASP A 74 -3.49 5.68 20.68
C ASP A 74 -4.89 5.08 20.83
N SER A 75 -5.52 4.63 19.75
CA SER A 75 -6.89 4.13 19.76
C SER A 75 -7.01 2.62 19.60
N GLY A 76 -5.96 1.96 19.09
CA GLY A 76 -6.01 0.55 18.69
C GLY A 76 -6.89 0.28 17.45
N LEU A 77 -7.33 1.31 16.74
CA LEU A 77 -8.20 1.17 15.58
C LEU A 77 -7.41 0.86 14.30
N LEU A 78 -7.99 0.03 13.43
CA LEU A 78 -7.51 -0.14 12.06
C LEU A 78 -7.76 1.15 11.29
N VAL A 79 -6.70 1.83 10.86
CA VAL A 79 -6.78 3.08 10.09
C VAL A 79 -6.56 2.88 8.59
N GLY A 80 -6.07 1.72 8.19
CA GLY A 80 -5.80 1.41 6.80
C GLY A 80 -5.02 0.14 6.58
N SER A 81 -4.51 0.00 5.37
CA SER A 81 -3.52 -1.00 4.98
C SER A 81 -2.44 -0.37 4.13
N GLY A 82 -1.23 -0.90 4.20
CA GLY A 82 -0.13 -0.45 3.35
C GLY A 82 1.03 -1.44 3.42
N GLY A 83 1.87 -1.45 2.40
CA GLY A 83 2.96 -2.40 2.36
C GLY A 83 3.59 -2.56 0.98
N LEU A 84 4.08 -3.75 0.73
CA LEU A 84 4.87 -4.12 -0.43
C LEU A 84 4.19 -5.22 -1.22
N ASN A 85 4.14 -5.07 -2.54
CA ASN A 85 3.48 -5.99 -3.43
C ASN A 85 4.42 -6.37 -4.58
N GLN A 86 4.59 -7.66 -4.85
CA GLN A 86 5.41 -8.07 -5.98
C GLN A 86 4.62 -8.05 -7.28
N ALA A 87 5.15 -7.41 -8.31
CA ALA A 87 4.52 -7.28 -9.61
C ALA A 87 4.19 -8.64 -10.28
N GLU A 88 4.94 -9.70 -9.97
CA GLU A 88 4.67 -11.06 -10.46
C GLU A 88 3.38 -11.68 -9.91
N VAL A 89 2.90 -11.20 -8.77
CA VAL A 89 1.68 -11.70 -8.11
C VAL A 89 0.46 -10.86 -8.47
N THR A 90 0.70 -9.62 -8.85
CA THR A 90 -0.30 -8.71 -9.40
C THR A 90 -0.11 -8.58 -10.90
N PRO A 91 -1.16 -8.36 -11.67
CA PRO A 91 -1.06 -8.19 -13.12
C PRO A 91 -0.44 -6.83 -13.51
N LEU A 92 0.67 -6.48 -12.87
CA LEU A 92 1.47 -5.31 -13.20
C LEU A 92 2.35 -5.61 -14.41
N GLU A 93 2.50 -4.66 -15.30
CA GLU A 93 3.24 -4.80 -16.57
C GLU A 93 4.74 -4.53 -16.43
N TRP A 94 5.26 -4.53 -15.19
CA TRP A 94 6.70 -4.42 -14.89
C TRP A 94 7.11 -5.45 -13.83
N SER A 95 8.39 -5.70 -13.74
CA SER A 95 8.99 -6.50 -12.65
C SER A 95 9.47 -5.59 -11.54
N GLY A 96 9.28 -6.00 -10.28
CA GLY A 96 9.76 -5.26 -9.11
C GLY A 96 8.75 -5.25 -7.97
N VAL A 97 9.08 -4.48 -6.94
CA VAL A 97 8.27 -4.36 -5.73
C VAL A 97 7.56 -3.01 -5.73
N GLU A 98 6.24 -3.05 -5.59
CA GLU A 98 5.38 -1.89 -5.48
C GLU A 98 5.13 -1.56 -4.01
N VAL A 99 5.21 -0.29 -3.65
CA VAL A 99 4.75 0.25 -2.37
C VAL A 99 3.34 0.78 -2.54
N GLY A 100 2.40 0.31 -1.70
CA GLY A 100 1.01 0.72 -1.76
C GLY A 100 0.45 1.11 -0.40
N TRP A 101 -0.58 1.93 -0.41
CA TRP A 101 -1.33 2.35 0.79
C TRP A 101 -2.79 2.61 0.48
N THR A 102 -3.67 2.24 1.40
CA THR A 102 -5.09 2.57 1.40
C THR A 102 -5.50 2.93 2.82
N LEU A 103 -6.06 4.11 3.03
CA LEU A 103 -6.50 4.58 4.34
C LEU A 103 -8.01 4.81 4.35
N HIS A 104 -8.63 4.56 5.50
CA HIS A 104 -10.02 4.96 5.72
C HIS A 104 -10.17 6.47 5.48
N PRO A 105 -11.20 6.95 4.73
CA PRO A 105 -11.35 8.38 4.40
C PRO A 105 -11.29 9.33 5.61
N ARG A 106 -11.82 8.88 6.77
CA ARG A 106 -11.77 9.64 8.04
C ARG A 106 -10.36 9.86 8.58
N GLN A 107 -9.38 9.13 8.08
CA GLN A 107 -7.98 9.18 8.51
C GLN A 107 -7.08 9.94 7.53
N TRP A 108 -7.66 10.43 6.43
CA TRP A 108 -6.91 11.22 5.46
C TRP A 108 -6.45 12.56 6.03
N GLY A 109 -5.36 13.09 5.48
CA GLY A 109 -4.79 14.37 5.91
C GLY A 109 -4.01 14.33 7.22
N ARG A 110 -3.94 13.17 7.90
CA ARG A 110 -3.23 13.00 9.19
C ARG A 110 -1.77 12.55 9.04
N GLY A 111 -1.32 12.28 7.79
CA GLY A 111 0.05 11.86 7.51
C GLY A 111 0.32 10.36 7.64
N TYR A 112 -0.66 9.54 8.00
CA TYR A 112 -0.48 8.10 8.19
C TYR A 112 -0.02 7.35 6.94
N ALA A 113 -0.51 7.73 5.75
CA ALA A 113 -0.05 7.14 4.50
C ALA A 113 1.46 7.39 4.25
N THR A 114 1.95 8.58 4.56
CA THR A 114 3.38 8.90 4.45
C THR A 114 4.19 8.12 5.48
N GLU A 115 3.72 8.04 6.72
CA GLU A 115 4.39 7.32 7.81
C GLU A 115 4.48 5.81 7.52
N ALA A 116 3.36 5.18 7.13
CA ALA A 116 3.35 3.77 6.76
C ALA A 116 4.15 3.50 5.48
N GLY A 117 4.06 4.39 4.48
CA GLY A 117 4.84 4.31 3.25
C GLY A 117 6.34 4.40 3.50
N ALA A 118 6.79 5.28 4.41
CA ALA A 118 8.20 5.38 4.78
C ALA A 118 8.72 4.08 5.40
N ALA A 119 7.95 3.47 6.31
CA ALA A 119 8.30 2.17 6.90
C ALA A 119 8.35 1.05 5.85
N ALA A 120 7.42 1.04 4.89
CA ALA A 120 7.42 0.09 3.78
C ALA A 120 8.62 0.29 2.84
N VAL A 121 8.96 1.55 2.51
CA VAL A 121 10.16 1.89 1.71
C VAL A 121 11.43 1.42 2.40
N GLN A 122 11.58 1.71 3.68
CA GLN A 122 12.72 1.25 4.47
C GLN A 122 12.83 -0.27 4.44
N TYR A 123 11.73 -0.97 4.73
CA TYR A 123 11.71 -2.44 4.68
C TYR A 123 12.07 -3.00 3.29
N GLY A 124 11.56 -2.40 2.22
CA GLY A 124 11.87 -2.80 0.85
C GLY A 124 13.35 -2.68 0.52
N PHE A 125 14.00 -1.63 0.97
CA PHE A 125 15.42 -1.43 0.74
C PHE A 125 16.31 -2.22 1.69
N GLU A 126 16.02 -2.24 2.99
CA GLU A 126 16.91 -2.82 3.99
C GLU A 126 16.72 -4.34 4.15
N GLU A 127 15.47 -4.83 4.17
CA GLU A 127 15.17 -6.23 4.44
C GLU A 127 15.01 -7.07 3.17
N LEU A 128 14.35 -6.53 2.12
CA LEU A 128 14.20 -7.24 0.85
C LEU A 128 15.43 -7.07 -0.05
N GLY A 129 16.23 -6.05 0.15
CA GLY A 129 17.42 -5.80 -0.64
C GLY A 129 17.15 -5.20 -2.02
N GLU A 130 15.95 -4.65 -2.25
CA GLU A 130 15.60 -4.02 -3.53
C GLU A 130 16.49 -2.81 -3.82
N ASP A 131 16.81 -2.58 -5.07
CA ASP A 131 17.57 -1.39 -5.53
C ASP A 131 16.62 -0.27 -5.97
N ARG A 132 15.37 -0.62 -6.33
CA ARG A 132 14.34 0.29 -6.78
C ARG A 132 12.96 -0.18 -6.34
N LEU A 133 12.14 0.76 -5.88
CA LEU A 133 10.74 0.54 -5.54
C LEU A 133 9.84 1.35 -6.46
N PHE A 134 8.60 0.90 -6.62
CA PHE A 134 7.60 1.51 -7.49
C PHE A 134 6.33 1.86 -6.72
N CYS A 135 5.56 2.82 -7.24
CA CYS A 135 4.15 3.04 -6.91
C CYS A 135 3.36 3.16 -8.21
N CYS A 136 2.14 2.64 -8.22
CA CYS A 136 1.19 2.84 -9.32
C CYS A 136 0.00 3.65 -8.81
N ILE A 137 -0.22 4.84 -9.39
CA ILE A 137 -1.18 5.81 -8.88
C ILE A 137 -1.96 6.41 -10.05
N LEU A 138 -3.30 6.42 -9.96
CA LEU A 138 -4.14 7.11 -10.93
C LEU A 138 -3.72 8.58 -11.09
N VAL A 139 -3.70 9.07 -12.33
CA VAL A 139 -3.28 10.48 -12.62
C VAL A 139 -4.19 11.50 -11.95
N ASP A 140 -5.44 11.15 -11.63
CA ASP A 140 -6.38 12.02 -10.93
C ASP A 140 -6.34 11.85 -9.40
N ASN A 141 -5.59 10.88 -8.87
CA ASN A 141 -5.44 10.67 -7.44
C ASN A 141 -4.30 11.54 -6.86
N HIS A 142 -4.52 12.87 -6.87
CA HIS A 142 -3.52 13.84 -6.40
C HIS A 142 -3.11 13.66 -4.93
N ARG A 143 -3.98 13.04 -4.09
CA ARG A 143 -3.64 12.75 -2.68
C ARG A 143 -2.53 11.69 -2.58
N SER A 144 -2.67 10.58 -3.32
CA SER A 144 -1.65 9.53 -3.35
C SER A 144 -0.36 10.00 -4.03
N GLN A 145 -0.46 10.81 -5.10
CA GLN A 145 0.71 11.42 -5.73
C GLN A 145 1.50 12.30 -4.74
N ALA A 146 0.79 13.11 -3.93
CA ALA A 146 1.44 13.93 -2.92
C ALA A 146 2.11 13.09 -1.81
N VAL A 147 1.62 11.88 -1.51
CA VAL A 147 2.30 10.93 -0.62
C VAL A 147 3.56 10.38 -1.29
N ALA A 148 3.46 9.90 -2.53
CA ALA A 148 4.61 9.40 -3.30
C ALA A 148 5.74 10.43 -3.38
N GLN A 149 5.41 11.68 -3.70
CA GLN A 149 6.37 12.79 -3.74
C GLN A 149 7.06 13.04 -2.38
N ARG A 150 6.31 12.99 -1.26
CA ARG A 150 6.92 13.15 0.08
C ARG A 150 7.84 12.00 0.45
N LEU A 151 7.59 10.80 -0.08
CA LEU A 151 8.44 9.63 0.09
C LEU A 151 9.67 9.64 -0.84
N GLY A 152 9.75 10.61 -1.77
CA GLY A 152 10.86 10.76 -2.71
C GLY A 152 10.68 10.03 -4.04
N PHE A 153 9.50 9.45 -4.30
CA PHE A 153 9.22 8.86 -5.61
C PHE A 153 9.10 9.93 -6.68
N GLU A 154 9.62 9.62 -7.87
CA GLU A 154 9.53 10.44 -9.08
C GLU A 154 8.64 9.77 -10.12
N LEU A 155 7.80 10.55 -10.80
CA LEU A 155 6.99 10.06 -11.91
C LEU A 155 7.90 9.73 -13.10
N ILE A 156 7.86 8.48 -13.56
CA ILE A 156 8.70 8.02 -14.68
C ILE A 156 7.90 7.75 -15.95
N GLU A 157 6.62 7.40 -15.85
CA GLU A 157 5.77 7.09 -16.99
C GLU A 157 4.30 7.29 -16.64
N GLU A 158 3.48 7.64 -17.62
CA GLU A 158 2.02 7.59 -17.54
C GLU A 158 1.49 6.65 -18.64
N LYS A 159 0.67 5.68 -18.28
CA LYS A 159 0.08 4.75 -19.26
C LYS A 159 -1.25 4.17 -18.80
N VAL A 160 -2.00 3.67 -19.77
CA VAL A 160 -3.17 2.81 -19.52
C VAL A 160 -2.67 1.40 -19.29
N MET A 161 -3.08 0.80 -18.18
CA MET A 161 -2.67 -0.56 -17.82
C MET A 161 -3.77 -1.57 -18.18
N SER A 162 -3.39 -2.80 -18.50
CA SER A 162 -4.34 -3.87 -18.84
C SER A 162 -5.31 -4.20 -17.69
N ILE A 163 -4.89 -3.99 -16.44
CA ILE A 163 -5.73 -4.20 -15.24
C ILE A 163 -6.77 -3.10 -15.04
N SER A 164 -6.58 -1.92 -15.65
CA SER A 164 -7.50 -0.78 -15.56
C SER A 164 -7.53 -0.05 -16.89
N PRO A 165 -8.15 -0.66 -17.94
CA PRO A 165 -8.05 -0.17 -19.32
C PRO A 165 -8.81 1.15 -19.57
N SER A 166 -9.60 1.61 -18.64
CA SER A 166 -10.30 2.90 -18.68
C SER A 166 -9.54 4.05 -18.02
N GLU A 167 -8.45 3.76 -17.30
CA GLU A 167 -7.79 4.72 -16.43
C GLU A 167 -6.30 4.87 -16.77
N VAL A 168 -5.82 6.11 -16.80
CA VAL A 168 -4.39 6.40 -16.92
C VAL A 168 -3.75 6.36 -15.54
N GLN A 169 -2.66 5.61 -15.45
CA GLN A 169 -1.89 5.48 -14.22
C GLN A 169 -0.50 6.08 -14.38
N GLY A 170 -0.04 6.81 -13.39
CA GLY A 170 1.34 7.22 -13.25
C GLY A 170 2.15 6.13 -12.58
N ILE A 171 3.24 5.74 -13.20
CA ILE A 171 4.28 4.87 -12.64
C ILE A 171 5.31 5.76 -11.98
N TRP A 172 5.51 5.56 -10.70
CA TRP A 172 6.46 6.31 -9.89
C TRP A 172 7.57 5.37 -9.43
N ALA A 173 8.79 5.85 -9.37
CA ALA A 173 9.93 5.07 -8.92
C ALA A 173 10.77 5.81 -7.89
N LEU A 174 11.40 5.05 -7.00
CA LEU A 174 12.37 5.51 -6.01
C LEU A 174 13.57 4.58 -6.02
N ASP A 175 14.76 5.13 -6.28
CA ASP A 175 16.01 4.40 -6.21
C ASP A 175 16.62 4.46 -4.80
N ARG A 176 17.22 3.35 -4.34
CA ARG A 176 17.83 3.24 -3.01
C ARG A 176 18.85 4.34 -2.70
N ASN A 177 19.66 4.71 -3.67
CA ASN A 177 20.72 5.73 -3.51
C ASN A 177 20.19 7.16 -3.40
N ILE A 178 18.90 7.38 -3.65
CA ILE A 178 18.21 8.69 -3.52
C ILE A 178 17.39 8.75 -2.23
N ALA A 179 17.02 7.59 -1.66
CA ALA A 179 16.20 7.50 -0.47
C ALA A 179 16.94 8.08 0.75
N ASP A 180 16.40 9.16 1.31
CA ASP A 180 16.92 9.79 2.54
C ASP A 180 16.15 9.26 3.76
N PHE A 181 16.76 8.36 4.52
CA PHE A 181 16.20 7.77 5.75
C PHE A 181 16.49 8.60 7.01
N SER A 182 17.02 9.83 6.88
CA SER A 182 17.46 10.65 8.02
C SER A 182 16.38 11.54 8.65
N ARG A 183 15.10 11.27 8.38
CA ARG A 183 13.99 12.08 8.91
C ARG A 183 13.14 11.34 9.92
#